data_62f1c0c8b0dc8acf8f1451b3d26847e8
#
_entry.id   62f1c0c8b0dc8acf8f1451b3d26847e8
#
_cell.length_a   1.000
_cell.length_b   1.000
_cell.length_c   1.000
_cell.angle_alpha   90.00
_cell.angle_beta   90.00
_cell.angle_gamma   90.00
#
_symmetry.space_group_name_H-M   'P 1'
#
loop_
_entity.id
_entity.type
_entity.pdbx_description
1 polymer ?
#
loop_
_entity_poly.entity_id
_entity_poly.type
_entity_poly.pdbx_seq_one_letter_code
_entity_poly.pdbx_strand_id
1 'polypeptide(L)'
;MTAVRDEFSVDEVAAFQRDGFVIARGLTDAETLRRMRAATEDGLRHDLAPVEYEADLQYPGAPTSRDVAGGKTVRRLKQAASRGPVFLEWMTRPAILRRLQQLLGPKVVCPLAHHNCIMTKQPAFSSDTGWHQDIRYWSFQRPELVNTWIALGEERTENG
;
A
#
# COMPACT_ATOMS: atom_id res chain seq x y z
N MET A 1 22.60 3.88 -16.79
CA MET A 1 21.36 3.42 -16.10
C MET A 1 21.41 1.90 -16.03
N THR A 2 21.54 1.34 -14.86
CA THR A 2 21.49 -0.12 -14.67
C THR A 2 20.05 -0.56 -14.95
N ALA A 3 19.86 -1.53 -15.83
CA ALA A 3 18.52 -2.07 -16.11
C ALA A 3 17.91 -2.60 -14.80
N VAL A 4 16.68 -2.21 -14.50
CA VAL A 4 15.96 -2.76 -13.34
C VAL A 4 15.72 -4.23 -13.62
N ARG A 5 16.24 -5.10 -12.74
CA ARG A 5 15.98 -6.55 -12.84
C ARG A 5 14.50 -6.79 -12.61
N ASP A 6 13.91 -7.70 -13.34
CA ASP A 6 12.51 -8.10 -13.18
C ASP A 6 12.27 -9.05 -11.99
N GLU A 7 13.33 -9.57 -11.39
CA GLU A 7 13.29 -10.60 -10.35
C GLU A 7 14.15 -10.22 -9.14
N PHE A 8 13.82 -10.77 -8.00
CA PHE A 8 14.70 -10.77 -6.83
C PHE A 8 15.92 -11.67 -7.06
N SER A 9 17.04 -11.30 -6.48
CA SER A 9 18.18 -12.21 -6.37
C SER A 9 17.89 -13.31 -5.34
N VAL A 10 18.72 -14.36 -5.34
CA VAL A 10 18.64 -15.42 -4.32
C VAL A 10 18.78 -14.85 -2.91
N ASP A 11 19.69 -13.87 -2.72
CA ASP A 11 19.90 -13.24 -1.41
C ASP A 11 18.70 -12.40 -0.96
N GLU A 12 18.04 -11.69 -1.90
CA GLU A 12 16.82 -10.93 -1.59
C GLU A 12 15.66 -11.83 -1.21
N VAL A 13 15.49 -12.98 -1.88
CA VAL A 13 14.50 -13.98 -1.51
C VAL A 13 14.81 -14.59 -0.14
N ALA A 14 16.08 -14.93 0.11
CA ALA A 14 16.52 -15.45 1.41
C ALA A 14 16.31 -14.41 2.53
N ALA A 15 16.59 -13.14 2.27
CA ALA A 15 16.33 -12.05 3.21
C ALA A 15 14.82 -11.92 3.52
N PHE A 16 13.97 -11.98 2.50
CA PHE A 16 12.53 -11.96 2.70
C PHE A 16 12.04 -13.12 3.57
N GLN A 17 12.55 -14.33 3.32
CA GLN A 17 12.19 -15.52 4.12
C GLN A 17 12.65 -15.43 5.57
N ARG A 18 13.81 -14.83 5.82
CA ARG A 18 14.37 -14.66 7.15
C ARG A 18 13.70 -13.53 7.93
N ASP A 19 13.54 -12.37 7.28
CA ASP A 19 13.19 -11.10 7.93
C ASP A 19 11.69 -10.77 7.79
N GLY A 20 10.98 -11.44 6.87
CA GLY A 20 9.56 -11.21 6.59
C GLY A 20 9.29 -10.01 5.67
N PHE A 21 10.31 -9.31 5.21
CA PHE A 21 10.20 -8.21 4.26
C PHE A 21 11.44 -8.05 3.39
N VAL A 22 11.29 -7.34 2.26
CA VAL A 22 12.40 -6.91 1.41
C VAL A 22 12.08 -5.55 0.79
N ILE A 23 13.07 -4.68 0.68
CA ILE A 23 12.91 -3.36 0.06
C ILE A 23 13.43 -3.44 -1.38
N ALA A 24 12.50 -3.42 -2.32
CA ALA A 24 12.80 -3.38 -3.75
C ALA A 24 12.87 -1.94 -4.25
N ARG A 25 14.06 -1.49 -4.63
CA ARG A 25 14.29 -0.10 -5.07
C ARG A 25 14.16 0.05 -6.58
N GLY A 26 13.70 1.23 -7.03
CA GLY A 26 13.67 1.61 -8.45
C GLY A 26 12.57 0.90 -9.27
N LEU A 27 11.51 0.38 -8.63
CA LEU A 27 10.40 -0.29 -9.32
C LEU A 27 9.38 0.67 -9.93
N THR A 28 9.55 1.97 -9.73
CA THR A 28 8.67 3.01 -10.26
C THR A 28 9.53 4.15 -10.83
N ASP A 29 9.18 4.61 -12.02
CA ASP A 29 9.75 5.81 -12.63
C ASP A 29 9.02 7.07 -12.13
N ALA A 30 9.67 8.22 -12.31
CA ALA A 30 9.16 9.51 -11.84
C ALA A 30 7.79 9.88 -12.45
N GLU A 31 7.54 9.52 -13.71
CA GLU A 31 6.28 9.82 -14.38
C GLU A 31 5.14 8.98 -13.80
N THR A 32 5.34 7.69 -13.61
CA THR A 32 4.37 6.81 -12.95
C THR A 32 4.04 7.32 -11.55
N LEU A 33 5.06 7.70 -10.78
CA LEU A 33 4.89 8.23 -9.43
C LEU A 33 4.11 9.56 -9.44
N ARG A 34 4.41 10.46 -10.37
CA ARG A 34 3.67 11.71 -10.55
C ARG A 34 2.18 11.46 -10.84
N ARG A 35 1.87 10.51 -11.74
CA ARG A 35 0.48 10.13 -12.07
C ARG A 35 -0.25 9.54 -10.86
N MET A 36 0.40 8.68 -10.09
CA MET A 36 -0.18 8.11 -8.85
C MET A 36 -0.47 9.19 -7.82
N ARG A 37 0.47 10.13 -7.61
CA ARG A 37 0.27 11.27 -6.70
C ARG A 37 -0.90 12.13 -7.15
N ALA A 38 -0.98 12.50 -8.41
CA ALA A 38 -2.07 13.31 -8.94
C ALA A 38 -3.44 12.65 -8.71
N ALA A 39 -3.58 11.36 -8.96
CA ALA A 39 -4.80 10.61 -8.69
C ALA A 39 -5.12 10.53 -7.18
N THR A 40 -4.11 10.43 -6.33
CA THR A 40 -4.26 10.45 -4.87
C THR A 40 -4.73 11.81 -4.37
N GLU A 41 -4.08 12.88 -4.81
CA GLU A 41 -4.43 14.26 -4.44
C GLU A 41 -5.84 14.64 -4.90
N ASP A 42 -6.22 14.20 -6.09
CA ASP A 42 -7.59 14.39 -6.60
C ASP A 42 -8.61 13.66 -5.74
N GLY A 43 -8.34 12.41 -5.40
CA GLY A 43 -9.17 11.60 -4.50
C GLY A 43 -9.34 12.21 -3.12
N LEU A 44 -8.26 12.79 -2.56
CA LEU A 44 -8.28 13.46 -1.25
C LEU A 44 -9.02 14.80 -1.31
N ARG A 45 -8.80 15.60 -2.36
CA ARG A 45 -9.41 16.92 -2.53
C ARG A 45 -10.92 16.86 -2.67
N HIS A 46 -11.43 15.84 -3.34
CA HIS A 46 -12.84 15.73 -3.68
C HIS A 46 -13.57 14.64 -2.88
N ASP A 47 -12.92 14.06 -1.84
CA ASP A 47 -13.48 12.95 -1.04
C ASP A 47 -14.06 11.83 -1.92
N LEU A 48 -13.34 11.47 -2.99
CA LEU A 48 -13.84 10.49 -3.95
C LEU A 48 -14.01 9.12 -3.30
N ALA A 49 -15.26 8.70 -3.16
CA ALA A 49 -15.61 7.41 -2.56
C ALA A 49 -15.00 6.20 -3.31
N PRO A 50 -14.75 5.07 -2.64
CA PRO A 50 -14.95 4.81 -1.22
C PRO A 50 -13.77 5.30 -0.36
N VAL A 51 -14.07 6.09 0.66
CA VAL A 51 -13.11 6.67 1.60
C VAL A 51 -13.33 6.06 2.99
N GLU A 52 -12.24 5.87 3.73
CA GLU A 52 -12.25 5.47 5.13
C GLU A 52 -11.57 6.58 5.94
N TYR A 53 -12.26 7.09 6.93
CA TYR A 53 -11.72 8.13 7.83
C TYR A 53 -11.13 7.49 9.09
N GLU A 54 -10.17 8.16 9.72
CA GLU A 54 -9.59 7.71 10.99
C GLU A 54 -10.65 7.52 12.07
N ALA A 55 -11.60 8.45 12.17
CA ALA A 55 -12.70 8.39 13.13
C ALA A 55 -13.64 7.19 12.99
N ASP A 56 -13.67 6.52 11.83
CA ASP A 56 -14.56 5.39 11.59
C ASP A 56 -14.12 4.10 12.30
N LEU A 57 -12.83 3.98 12.61
CA LEU A 57 -12.23 2.75 13.13
C LEU A 57 -11.90 2.81 14.62
N GLN A 58 -11.87 4.01 15.20
CA GLN A 58 -11.61 4.25 16.62
C GLN A 58 -10.32 3.57 17.15
N TYR A 59 -9.27 3.52 16.32
CA TYR A 59 -7.96 3.06 16.77
C TYR A 59 -7.33 4.07 17.75
N PRO A 60 -6.39 3.64 18.59
CA PRO A 60 -5.66 4.55 19.47
C PRO A 60 -5.06 5.73 18.71
N GLY A 61 -5.26 6.95 19.21
CA GLY A 61 -4.83 8.19 18.55
C GLY A 61 -5.79 8.75 17.50
N ALA A 62 -6.80 7.99 17.06
CA ALA A 62 -7.80 8.48 16.11
C ALA A 62 -8.79 9.46 16.75
N PRO A 63 -9.35 10.42 15.96
CA PRO A 63 -10.46 11.25 16.39
C PRO A 63 -11.67 10.40 16.80
N THR A 64 -12.41 10.83 17.83
CA THR A 64 -13.54 10.07 18.40
C THR A 64 -14.79 10.07 17.52
N SER A 65 -14.94 11.05 16.63
CA SER A 65 -16.04 11.12 15.66
C SER A 65 -15.66 12.00 14.47
N ARG A 66 -16.46 11.96 13.41
CA ARG A 66 -16.27 12.84 12.23
C ARG A 66 -16.55 14.32 12.50
N ASP A 67 -17.20 14.65 13.62
CA ASP A 67 -17.63 16.01 13.95
C ASP A 67 -16.62 16.79 14.81
N VAL A 68 -15.59 16.11 15.31
CA VAL A 68 -14.52 16.74 16.09
C VAL A 68 -13.37 17.22 15.21
N ALA A 69 -12.45 18.00 15.78
CA ALA A 69 -11.24 18.42 15.09
C ALA A 69 -10.47 17.20 14.54
N GLY A 70 -10.11 17.25 13.27
CA GLY A 70 -9.46 16.12 12.57
C GLY A 70 -10.37 14.93 12.25
N GLY A 71 -11.66 14.97 12.61
CA GLY A 71 -12.60 13.85 12.43
C GLY A 71 -12.81 13.41 10.98
N LYS A 72 -12.53 14.30 10.02
CA LYS A 72 -12.53 13.99 8.56
C LYS A 72 -11.15 13.70 8.01
N THR A 73 -10.20 13.31 8.85
CA THR A 73 -8.89 12.84 8.41
C THR A 73 -9.05 11.54 7.65
N VAL A 74 -8.68 11.54 6.37
CA VAL A 74 -8.72 10.34 5.55
C VAL A 74 -7.62 9.39 6.02
N ARG A 75 -7.98 8.15 6.29
CA ARG A 75 -7.05 7.06 6.58
C ARG A 75 -6.70 6.28 5.32
N ARG A 76 -7.72 6.00 4.49
CA ARG A 76 -7.54 5.24 3.25
C ARG A 76 -8.47 5.74 2.16
N LEU A 77 -7.89 5.90 0.98
CA LEU A 77 -8.66 5.88 -0.25
C LEU A 77 -8.72 4.42 -0.71
N LYS A 78 -9.88 3.78 -0.57
CA LYS A 78 -10.06 2.36 -0.92
C LYS A 78 -10.09 2.15 -2.43
N GLN A 79 -9.89 0.89 -2.87
CA GLN A 79 -9.97 0.48 -4.27
C GLN A 79 -8.98 1.26 -5.17
N ALA A 80 -7.71 1.29 -4.80
CA ALA A 80 -6.66 2.03 -5.53
C ALA A 80 -6.65 1.71 -7.03
N ALA A 81 -6.82 0.44 -7.42
CA ALA A 81 -6.85 0.04 -8.83
C ALA A 81 -7.96 0.71 -9.65
N SER A 82 -9.04 1.16 -9.02
CA SER A 82 -10.16 1.85 -9.68
C SER A 82 -10.01 3.37 -9.70
N ARG A 83 -8.99 3.93 -9.05
CA ARG A 83 -8.77 5.38 -8.95
C ARG A 83 -7.97 5.98 -10.11
N GLY A 84 -7.47 5.14 -10.97
CA GLY A 84 -6.77 5.53 -12.19
C GLY A 84 -6.02 4.36 -12.79
N PRO A 85 -5.90 4.32 -14.11
CA PRO A 85 -5.25 3.20 -14.80
C PRO A 85 -3.80 2.98 -14.37
N VAL A 86 -3.12 4.02 -13.89
CA VAL A 86 -1.72 3.98 -13.46
C VAL A 86 -1.45 2.95 -12.35
N PHE A 87 -2.41 2.73 -11.46
CA PHE A 87 -2.25 1.74 -10.38
C PHE A 87 -2.27 0.31 -10.93
N LEU A 88 -3.22 0.01 -11.80
CA LEU A 88 -3.29 -1.31 -12.44
C LEU A 88 -2.11 -1.55 -13.39
N GLU A 89 -1.73 -0.55 -14.17
CA GLU A 89 -0.55 -0.58 -15.03
C GLU A 89 0.72 -0.93 -14.23
N TRP A 90 0.89 -0.33 -13.05
CA TRP A 90 2.03 -0.62 -12.18
C TRP A 90 1.96 -2.03 -11.58
N MET A 91 0.80 -2.43 -11.06
CA MET A 91 0.62 -3.75 -10.43
C MET A 91 0.88 -4.92 -11.39
N THR A 92 0.63 -4.73 -12.68
CA THR A 92 0.79 -5.76 -13.71
C THR A 92 2.13 -5.70 -14.44
N ARG A 93 3.04 -4.78 -14.07
CA ARG A 93 4.39 -4.72 -14.66
C ARG A 93 5.14 -6.02 -14.43
N PRO A 94 5.91 -6.51 -15.43
CA PRO A 94 6.73 -7.71 -15.27
C PRO A 94 7.63 -7.67 -14.03
N ALA A 95 8.25 -6.51 -13.77
CA ALA A 95 9.12 -6.31 -12.61
C ALA A 95 8.41 -6.50 -11.25
N ILE A 96 7.11 -6.29 -11.17
CA ILE A 96 6.31 -6.54 -9.97
C ILE A 96 5.84 -8.00 -9.96
N LEU A 97 5.20 -8.42 -11.06
CA LEU A 97 4.58 -9.73 -11.14
C LEU A 97 5.59 -10.88 -10.95
N ARG A 98 6.75 -10.83 -11.60
CA ARG A 98 7.77 -11.89 -11.50
C ARG A 98 8.33 -12.00 -10.09
N ARG A 99 8.54 -10.88 -9.38
CA ARG A 99 8.95 -10.90 -7.97
C ARG A 99 7.90 -11.55 -7.07
N LEU A 100 6.63 -11.24 -7.28
CA LEU A 100 5.55 -11.88 -6.54
C LEU A 100 5.45 -13.37 -6.86
N GLN A 101 5.69 -13.76 -8.11
CA GLN A 101 5.71 -15.17 -8.51
C GLN A 101 6.87 -15.95 -7.87
N GLN A 102 8.02 -15.33 -7.61
CA GLN A 102 9.11 -15.97 -6.87
C GLN A 102 8.73 -16.28 -5.41
N LEU A 103 7.86 -15.46 -4.81
CA LEU A 103 7.47 -15.60 -3.41
C LEU A 103 6.20 -16.47 -3.23
N LEU A 104 5.26 -16.40 -4.17
CA LEU A 104 3.92 -17.00 -4.06
C LEU A 104 3.66 -18.15 -5.05
N GLY A 105 4.60 -18.38 -5.98
CA GLY A 105 4.41 -19.34 -7.06
C GLY A 105 3.79 -18.73 -8.32
N PRO A 106 3.59 -19.53 -9.38
CA PRO A 106 3.31 -19.03 -10.73
C PRO A 106 1.95 -18.33 -10.88
N LYS A 107 1.00 -18.58 -9.97
CA LYS A 107 -0.34 -17.97 -10.00
C LYS A 107 -0.46 -16.98 -8.86
N VAL A 108 -0.45 -15.70 -9.20
CA VAL A 108 -0.65 -14.60 -8.23
C VAL A 108 -2.03 -14.00 -8.42
N VAL A 109 -2.75 -13.82 -7.33
CA VAL A 109 -4.08 -13.19 -7.32
C VAL A 109 -4.02 -11.94 -6.45
N CYS A 110 -4.54 -10.83 -6.95
CA CYS A 110 -4.70 -9.61 -6.17
C CYS A 110 -6.18 -9.39 -5.83
N PRO A 111 -6.57 -9.42 -4.54
CA PRO A 111 -7.93 -9.12 -4.12
C PRO A 111 -8.18 -7.62 -4.19
N LEU A 112 -8.86 -7.13 -5.22
CA LEU A 112 -9.10 -5.69 -5.41
C LEU A 112 -10.02 -5.07 -4.35
N ALA A 113 -10.87 -5.87 -3.71
CA ALA A 113 -11.81 -5.40 -2.69
C ALA A 113 -11.18 -5.22 -1.29
N HIS A 114 -10.04 -5.88 -1.02
CA HIS A 114 -9.38 -5.87 0.28
C HIS A 114 -7.96 -5.33 0.16
N HIS A 115 -7.60 -4.37 1.01
CA HIS A 115 -6.25 -3.79 1.14
C HIS A 115 -5.63 -3.30 -0.18
N ASN A 116 -6.42 -3.19 -1.23
CA ASN A 116 -6.08 -2.44 -2.42
C ASN A 116 -6.46 -0.98 -2.18
N CYS A 117 -5.60 -0.24 -1.52
CA CYS A 117 -5.89 1.11 -1.06
C CYS A 117 -4.65 2.01 -1.09
N ILE A 118 -4.89 3.30 -1.07
CA ILE A 118 -3.86 4.31 -0.82
C ILE A 118 -4.01 4.72 0.65
N MET A 119 -2.97 4.50 1.45
CA MET A 119 -2.95 4.91 2.85
C MET A 119 -2.39 6.31 2.98
N THR A 120 -2.92 7.07 3.93
CA THR A 120 -2.43 8.41 4.27
C THR A 120 -2.12 8.49 5.75
N LYS A 121 -1.17 9.37 6.09
CA LYS A 121 -0.86 9.74 7.47
C LYS A 121 -0.92 11.26 7.58
N GLN A 122 -1.67 11.76 8.55
CA GLN A 122 -1.78 13.18 8.84
C GLN A 122 -1.25 13.46 10.24
N PRO A 123 -0.34 14.42 10.40
CA PRO A 123 0.16 14.78 11.73
C PRO A 123 -0.98 15.07 12.72
N ALA A 124 -0.85 14.59 13.93
CA ALA A 124 -1.76 14.77 15.06
C ALA A 124 -3.12 14.08 14.97
N PHE A 125 -3.55 13.56 13.83
CA PHE A 125 -4.90 13.00 13.67
C PHE A 125 -4.94 11.56 13.15
N SER A 126 -3.81 10.99 12.75
CA SER A 126 -3.76 9.59 12.33
C SER A 126 -3.51 8.68 13.51
N SER A 127 -4.18 7.53 13.49
CA SER A 127 -4.00 6.48 14.47
C SER A 127 -2.61 5.82 14.37
N ASP A 128 -2.16 5.30 15.50
CA ASP A 128 -0.94 4.49 15.55
C ASP A 128 -1.16 3.14 14.87
N THR A 129 -0.13 2.67 14.18
CA THR A 129 -0.13 1.35 13.55
C THR A 129 1.04 0.54 14.09
N GLY A 130 0.74 -0.41 14.97
CA GLY A 130 1.75 -1.33 15.51
C GLY A 130 2.14 -2.41 14.49
N TRP A 131 3.24 -3.10 14.78
CA TRP A 131 3.70 -4.24 13.99
C TRP A 131 2.65 -5.35 13.98
N HIS A 132 2.27 -5.80 12.80
CA HIS A 132 1.28 -6.86 12.60
C HIS A 132 1.52 -7.60 11.29
N GLN A 133 0.81 -8.72 11.13
CA GLN A 133 0.67 -9.44 9.87
C GLN A 133 -0.79 -9.40 9.45
N ASP A 134 -1.10 -8.91 8.27
CA ASP A 134 -2.47 -8.76 7.76
C ASP A 134 -3.23 -10.08 7.70
N ILE A 135 -2.51 -11.18 7.44
CA ILE A 135 -3.12 -12.51 7.34
C ILE A 135 -3.94 -12.91 8.57
N ARG A 136 -3.60 -12.41 9.77
CA ARG A 136 -4.34 -12.69 11.01
C ARG A 136 -5.78 -12.15 11.03
N TYR A 137 -6.09 -11.21 10.14
CA TYR A 137 -7.42 -10.60 10.03
C TYR A 137 -8.27 -11.23 8.95
N TRP A 138 -7.74 -12.24 8.24
CA TRP A 138 -8.40 -12.86 7.09
C TRP A 138 -8.45 -14.37 7.22
N SER A 139 -9.56 -14.95 6.73
CA SER A 139 -9.78 -16.40 6.74
C SER A 139 -9.40 -17.00 5.39
N PHE A 140 -8.12 -17.18 5.13
CA PHE A 140 -7.64 -17.94 3.97
C PHE A 140 -7.34 -19.39 4.35
N GLN A 141 -7.56 -20.31 3.43
CA GLN A 141 -7.20 -21.71 3.62
C GLN A 141 -5.67 -21.91 3.73
N ARG A 142 -4.90 -21.08 3.03
CA ARG A 142 -3.43 -21.05 3.08
C ARG A 142 -2.98 -19.63 3.40
N PRO A 143 -2.08 -19.46 4.36
CA PRO A 143 -1.60 -18.15 4.79
C PRO A 143 -0.53 -17.58 3.83
N GLU A 144 -0.64 -17.85 2.54
CA GLU A 144 0.28 -17.38 1.51
C GLU A 144 -0.15 -15.98 1.05
N LEU A 145 0.28 -14.97 1.77
CA LEU A 145 -0.02 -13.57 1.51
C LEU A 145 1.25 -12.74 1.49
N VAL A 146 1.39 -11.89 0.49
CA VAL A 146 2.43 -10.86 0.39
C VAL A 146 1.79 -9.51 0.17
N ASN A 147 2.07 -8.56 1.04
CA ASN A 147 1.72 -7.15 0.84
C ASN A 147 2.79 -6.47 0.00
N THR A 148 2.35 -5.70 -0.99
CA THR A 148 3.23 -4.83 -1.77
C THR A 148 2.90 -3.39 -1.41
N TRP A 149 3.87 -2.70 -0.82
CA TRP A 149 3.74 -1.30 -0.45
C TRP A 149 4.62 -0.44 -1.37
N ILE A 150 4.00 0.53 -2.04
CA ILE A 150 4.71 1.52 -2.85
C ILE A 150 4.70 2.86 -2.13
N ALA A 151 5.88 3.43 -1.89
CA ALA A 151 6.03 4.78 -1.35
C ALA A 151 5.66 5.81 -2.43
N LEU A 152 4.62 6.61 -2.18
CA LEU A 152 4.23 7.72 -3.05
C LEU A 152 5.00 9.00 -2.75
N GLY A 153 5.57 9.09 -1.56
CA GLY A 153 6.37 10.21 -1.07
C GLY A 153 7.68 9.73 -0.47
N GLU A 154 8.30 10.59 0.29
CA GLU A 154 9.45 10.27 1.09
C GLU A 154 8.96 9.72 2.44
N GLU A 155 9.24 8.44 2.69
CA GLU A 155 8.90 7.77 3.94
C GLU A 155 10.08 7.91 4.91
N ARG A 156 9.82 8.55 6.05
CA ARG A 156 10.78 8.79 7.13
C ARG A 156 10.17 8.39 8.46
N THR A 157 11.00 8.26 9.49
CA THR A 157 10.55 7.99 10.87
C THR A 157 9.57 9.05 11.38
N GLU A 158 9.72 10.31 10.95
CA GLU A 158 8.93 11.44 11.41
C GLU A 158 7.55 11.52 10.77
N ASN A 159 7.32 10.86 9.64
CA ASN A 159 6.02 10.88 8.95
C ASN A 159 5.26 9.54 8.97
N GLY A 160 5.71 8.57 9.75
CA GLY A 160 4.99 7.36 10.13
C GLY A 160 5.55 6.06 9.69
#